data_7a30055ab7c85507fb56af37c5d5d4ef
#
_entry.id   7a30055ab7c85507fb56af37c5d5d4ef
#
_cell.length_a   1.000
_cell.length_b   1.000
_cell.length_c   1.000
_cell.angle_alpha   90.00
_cell.angle_beta   90.00
_cell.angle_gamma   90.00
#
_symmetry.space_group_name_H-M   'P 1'
#
loop_
_entity.id
_entity.type
_entity.pdbx_description
1 polymer ?
#
loop_
_entity_poly.entity_id
_entity_poly.type
_entity_poly.pdbx_seq_one_letter_code
_entity_poly.pdbx_strand_id
1 'polypeptide(L)'
;MNITDVGHLVSDADDGEDKLEKWARLESCSARDIAKKYEELFLSDIAELNIDRFDVMPRATDHIAEQIAIVQTLENKGYTYTIEGDGMYMDTSKISDYGKLMWPNYKKRLADLNAWERVEMKGKKNPTDFALWKFSPTNTQRQMERDSPRGKGFPGRHIECSAMATKYLGERFDIHHGGSDHITIHHTNEIAQSECCFDHKPWVNYRLHNEFLQVDGGKMSKSLWNTYSLKDIKDRGFSPLDLRYFYFKAQYTNFLNFTREALTQAKNERLGLIKKIKNLIQNQDSLSSVDADLQNKFDQALGDNLNTPKLLTQLHIALSEPHVNTLDIVKTLEEKVLKIRLFSSDDSSDLDIPEQIMVLAEQRKQAKADKNYALADQIRTELASYWREIKDTKDGFELIKN
;
A
#
# COMPACT_ATOMS: atom_id res chain seq x y z
N MET A 1 -9.62 -7.22 3.92
CA MET A 1 -8.43 -7.08 3.04
C MET A 1 -7.86 -8.45 2.75
N ASN A 2 -7.51 -8.76 1.49
CA ASN A 2 -6.98 -10.07 1.12
C ASN A 2 -5.50 -10.24 1.50
N ILE A 3 -5.14 -11.43 2.00
CA ILE A 3 -3.76 -11.87 2.21
C ILE A 3 -3.44 -12.90 1.11
N THR A 4 -2.64 -12.51 0.13
CA THR A 4 -2.24 -13.34 -1.00
C THR A 4 -0.96 -14.13 -0.66
N ASP A 5 -1.11 -15.14 0.16
CA ASP A 5 -0.03 -15.98 0.70
C ASP A 5 0.28 -17.23 -0.13
N VAL A 6 -0.39 -17.41 -1.27
CA VAL A 6 0.02 -18.38 -2.30
C VAL A 6 1.18 -17.79 -3.09
N GLY A 7 2.27 -18.52 -3.23
CA GLY A 7 3.42 -18.07 -4.01
C GLY A 7 3.07 -17.93 -5.50
N HIS A 8 3.42 -16.76 -6.05
CA HIS A 8 3.23 -16.46 -7.48
C HIS A 8 4.57 -16.32 -8.19
N LEU A 9 4.59 -16.66 -9.46
CA LEU A 9 5.75 -16.48 -10.32
C LEU A 9 6.10 -14.99 -10.46
N VAL A 10 7.38 -14.69 -10.72
CA VAL A 10 7.93 -13.33 -10.63
C VAL A 10 7.27 -12.35 -11.60
N SER A 11 6.88 -12.81 -12.78
CA SER A 11 6.27 -11.95 -13.81
C SER A 11 4.74 -11.96 -13.75
N ASP A 12 4.13 -10.87 -14.22
CA ASP A 12 2.68 -10.81 -14.42
C ASP A 12 2.21 -11.73 -15.55
N ALA A 13 3.15 -12.27 -16.31
CA ALA A 13 2.93 -13.31 -17.33
C ALA A 13 2.89 -14.74 -16.76
N ASP A 14 2.88 -14.90 -15.45
CA ASP A 14 2.94 -16.20 -14.76
C ASP A 14 4.16 -17.04 -15.15
N ASP A 15 5.32 -16.40 -15.30
CA ASP A 15 6.60 -17.03 -15.65
C ASP A 15 7.71 -16.66 -14.65
N GLY A 16 8.74 -17.52 -14.54
CA GLY A 16 9.89 -17.32 -13.65
C GLY A 16 9.79 -18.07 -12.31
N GLU A 17 10.66 -17.70 -11.36
CA GLU A 17 10.75 -18.33 -10.05
C GLU A 17 9.70 -17.77 -9.07
N ASP A 18 9.20 -18.62 -8.16
CA ASP A 18 8.31 -18.18 -7.07
C ASP A 18 9.05 -17.26 -6.08
N LYS A 19 8.49 -16.07 -5.84
CA LYS A 19 9.11 -15.07 -4.95
C LYS A 19 9.22 -15.57 -3.50
N LEU A 20 8.18 -16.25 -2.99
CA LEU A 20 8.18 -16.76 -1.63
C LEU A 20 9.21 -17.88 -1.46
N GLU A 21 9.29 -18.80 -2.41
CA GLU A 21 10.27 -19.88 -2.38
C GLU A 21 11.70 -19.38 -2.50
N LYS A 22 11.94 -18.34 -3.31
CA LYS A 22 13.24 -17.69 -3.40
C LYS A 22 13.68 -17.13 -2.04
N TRP A 23 12.80 -16.37 -1.38
CA TRP A 23 13.11 -15.80 -0.06
C TRP A 23 13.21 -16.87 1.02
N ALA A 24 12.37 -17.92 0.96
CA ALA A 24 12.45 -19.06 1.86
C ALA A 24 13.83 -19.75 1.83
N ARG A 25 14.41 -19.93 0.64
CA ARG A 25 15.78 -20.45 0.49
C ARG A 25 16.83 -19.51 1.06
N LEU A 26 16.71 -18.21 0.81
CA LEU A 26 17.65 -17.20 1.31
C LEU A 26 17.64 -17.12 2.84
N GLU A 27 16.47 -17.24 3.47
CA GLU A 27 16.30 -17.16 4.92
C GLU A 27 16.31 -18.55 5.60
N SER A 28 16.49 -19.64 4.85
CA SER A 28 16.52 -21.03 5.38
C SER A 28 15.26 -21.39 6.18
N CYS A 29 14.08 -20.98 5.69
CA CYS A 29 12.78 -21.25 6.28
C CYS A 29 11.75 -21.69 5.22
N SER A 30 10.49 -21.93 5.59
CA SER A 30 9.45 -22.27 4.61
C SER A 30 8.85 -21.04 3.94
N ALA A 31 8.24 -21.21 2.75
CA ALA A 31 7.50 -20.15 2.09
C ALA A 31 6.34 -19.60 2.97
N ARG A 32 5.75 -20.48 3.80
CA ARG A 32 4.71 -20.09 4.75
C ARG A 32 5.25 -19.20 5.88
N ASP A 33 6.46 -19.46 6.37
CA ASP A 33 7.10 -18.62 7.39
C ASP A 33 7.41 -17.24 6.84
N ILE A 34 7.85 -17.16 5.58
CA ILE A 34 8.05 -15.89 4.88
C ILE A 34 6.73 -15.10 4.78
N ALA A 35 5.66 -15.74 4.31
CA ALA A 35 4.35 -15.10 4.19
C ALA A 35 3.87 -14.55 5.55
N LYS A 36 3.97 -15.36 6.61
CA LYS A 36 3.61 -14.98 7.97
C LYS A 36 4.45 -13.81 8.51
N LYS A 37 5.75 -13.84 8.31
CA LYS A 37 6.67 -12.75 8.70
C LYS A 37 6.26 -11.42 8.08
N TYR A 38 5.97 -11.40 6.78
CA TYR A 38 5.57 -10.15 6.11
C TYR A 38 4.15 -9.72 6.45
N GLU A 39 3.24 -10.64 6.74
CA GLU A 39 1.92 -10.32 7.29
C GLU A 39 2.04 -9.62 8.66
N GLU A 40 2.85 -10.17 9.56
CA GLU A 40 3.08 -9.58 10.90
C GLU A 40 3.71 -8.19 10.81
N LEU A 41 4.71 -8.00 9.93
CA LEU A 41 5.31 -6.69 9.67
C LEU A 41 4.27 -5.68 9.15
N PHE A 42 3.46 -6.08 8.18
CA PHE A 42 2.40 -5.23 7.64
C PHE A 42 1.38 -4.83 8.72
N LEU A 43 0.95 -5.79 9.56
CA LEU A 43 0.02 -5.51 10.66
C LEU A 43 0.61 -4.56 11.69
N SER A 44 1.90 -4.68 11.97
CA SER A 44 2.62 -3.73 12.83
C SER A 44 2.66 -2.34 12.22
N ASP A 45 3.00 -2.23 10.94
CA ASP A 45 3.12 -0.94 10.24
C ASP A 45 1.79 -0.19 10.16
N ILE A 46 0.67 -0.89 9.84
CA ILE A 46 -0.65 -0.24 9.82
C ILE A 46 -1.12 0.19 11.22
N ALA A 47 -0.78 -0.58 12.26
CA ALA A 47 -1.09 -0.18 13.64
C ALA A 47 -0.31 1.07 14.05
N GLU A 48 0.98 1.17 13.73
CA GLU A 48 1.79 2.36 13.99
C GLU A 48 1.32 3.59 13.20
N LEU A 49 0.78 3.38 11.99
CA LEU A 49 0.14 4.41 11.18
C LEU A 49 -1.27 4.79 11.71
N ASN A 50 -1.71 4.19 12.81
CA ASN A 50 -3.05 4.38 13.40
C ASN A 50 -4.19 4.08 12.41
N ILE A 51 -4.01 3.05 11.58
CA ILE A 51 -5.01 2.51 10.67
C ILE A 51 -5.76 1.39 11.40
N ASP A 52 -7.08 1.43 11.38
CA ASP A 52 -7.89 0.39 12.00
C ASP A 52 -7.63 -0.97 11.35
N ARG A 53 -7.69 -2.01 12.16
CA ARG A 53 -7.60 -3.37 11.66
C ARG A 53 -8.81 -3.69 10.80
N PHE A 54 -8.58 -4.38 9.70
CA PHE A 54 -9.66 -4.88 8.85
C PHE A 54 -10.47 -5.96 9.57
N ASP A 55 -11.79 -5.93 9.44
CA ASP A 55 -12.70 -6.89 10.09
C ASP A 55 -12.42 -8.32 9.65
N VAL A 56 -12.13 -8.50 8.36
CA VAL A 56 -11.83 -9.80 7.76
C VAL A 56 -10.56 -9.72 6.94
N MET A 57 -9.62 -10.62 7.21
CA MET A 57 -8.33 -10.74 6.51
C MET A 57 -8.14 -12.20 6.05
N PRO A 58 -8.83 -12.62 4.97
CA PRO A 58 -8.76 -13.99 4.48
C PRO A 58 -7.43 -14.26 3.79
N ARG A 59 -6.87 -15.45 4.01
CA ARG A 59 -5.69 -15.94 3.30
C ARG A 59 -6.09 -16.74 2.09
N ALA A 60 -5.42 -16.54 0.97
CA ALA A 60 -5.69 -17.26 -0.26
C ALA A 60 -5.48 -18.77 -0.10
N THR A 61 -4.49 -19.17 0.71
CA THR A 61 -4.22 -20.60 1.02
C THR A 61 -5.35 -21.28 1.79
N ASP A 62 -6.17 -20.55 2.53
CA ASP A 62 -7.32 -21.07 3.28
C ASP A 62 -8.60 -21.15 2.41
N HIS A 63 -8.54 -20.67 1.16
CA HIS A 63 -9.70 -20.50 0.27
C HIS A 63 -9.55 -21.23 -1.07
N ILE A 64 -8.73 -22.28 -1.11
CA ILE A 64 -8.48 -23.05 -2.34
C ILE A 64 -9.77 -23.71 -2.86
N ALA A 65 -10.65 -24.19 -1.99
CA ALA A 65 -11.91 -24.81 -2.40
C ALA A 65 -12.83 -23.84 -3.14
N GLU A 66 -12.93 -22.61 -2.66
CA GLU A 66 -13.72 -21.54 -3.29
C GLU A 66 -13.13 -21.13 -4.65
N GLN A 67 -11.83 -21.06 -4.75
CA GLN A 67 -11.12 -20.77 -6.00
C GLN A 67 -11.39 -21.86 -7.04
N ILE A 68 -11.26 -23.13 -6.65
CA ILE A 68 -11.56 -24.28 -7.51
C ILE A 68 -13.04 -24.26 -7.95
N ALA A 69 -13.97 -23.92 -7.06
CA ALA A 69 -15.40 -23.86 -7.38
C ALA A 69 -15.71 -22.80 -8.46
N ILE A 70 -15.07 -21.63 -8.40
CA ILE A 70 -15.21 -20.60 -9.45
C ILE A 70 -14.63 -21.10 -10.77
N VAL A 71 -13.44 -21.72 -10.77
CA VAL A 71 -12.83 -22.29 -11.98
C VAL A 71 -13.74 -23.33 -12.63
N GLN A 72 -14.33 -24.26 -11.83
CA GLN A 72 -15.28 -25.26 -12.32
C GLN A 72 -16.54 -24.63 -12.91
N THR A 73 -17.07 -23.60 -12.26
CA THR A 73 -18.24 -22.87 -12.76
C THR A 73 -17.96 -22.23 -14.12
N LEU A 74 -16.82 -21.56 -14.25
CA LEU A 74 -16.39 -20.96 -15.52
C LEU A 74 -16.16 -21.99 -16.62
N GLU A 75 -15.62 -23.15 -16.26
CA GLU A 75 -15.43 -24.26 -17.17
C GLU A 75 -16.79 -24.83 -17.66
N ASN A 76 -17.73 -25.12 -16.74
CA ASN A 76 -19.06 -25.60 -17.05
C ASN A 76 -19.84 -24.64 -17.96
N LYS A 77 -19.60 -23.33 -17.82
CA LYS A 77 -20.16 -22.29 -18.68
C LYS A 77 -19.40 -22.10 -20.00
N GLY A 78 -18.30 -22.83 -20.19
CA GLY A 78 -17.54 -22.84 -21.43
C GLY A 78 -16.65 -21.63 -21.63
N TYR A 79 -16.29 -20.87 -20.57
CA TYR A 79 -15.40 -19.72 -20.64
C TYR A 79 -13.91 -20.08 -20.57
N THR A 80 -13.56 -21.35 -20.41
CA THR A 80 -12.18 -21.76 -20.21
C THR A 80 -11.67 -22.68 -21.30
N TYR A 81 -10.36 -22.86 -21.33
CA TYR A 81 -9.68 -23.91 -22.09
C TYR A 81 -8.39 -24.32 -21.34
N THR A 82 -7.88 -25.49 -21.70
CA THR A 82 -6.65 -26.03 -21.11
C THR A 82 -5.49 -25.91 -22.08
N ILE A 83 -4.34 -25.47 -21.59
CA ILE A 83 -3.05 -25.61 -22.26
C ILE A 83 -2.34 -26.79 -21.61
N GLU A 84 -2.11 -27.85 -22.40
CA GLU A 84 -1.53 -29.09 -21.90
C GLU A 84 -0.15 -28.86 -21.26
N GLY A 85 0.05 -29.42 -20.08
CA GLY A 85 1.29 -29.27 -19.30
C GLY A 85 1.49 -27.91 -18.65
N ASP A 86 0.55 -26.96 -18.80
CA ASP A 86 0.69 -25.60 -18.26
C ASP A 86 -0.47 -25.18 -17.33
N GLY A 87 -1.71 -25.20 -17.78
CA GLY A 87 -2.82 -24.79 -16.93
C GLY A 87 -4.16 -24.58 -17.62
N MET A 88 -5.13 -24.09 -16.82
CA MET A 88 -6.46 -23.68 -17.29
C MET A 88 -6.49 -22.15 -17.44
N TYR A 89 -7.03 -21.69 -18.56
CA TYR A 89 -7.04 -20.30 -18.96
C TYR A 89 -8.46 -19.79 -19.23
N MET A 90 -8.71 -18.52 -18.89
CA MET A 90 -9.89 -17.80 -19.31
C MET A 90 -9.78 -17.40 -20.78
N ASP A 91 -10.81 -17.73 -21.57
CA ASP A 91 -10.96 -17.35 -22.98
C ASP A 91 -11.65 -15.98 -23.05
N THR A 92 -10.84 -14.93 -23.10
CA THR A 92 -11.35 -13.53 -23.09
C THR A 92 -12.08 -13.14 -24.35
N SER A 93 -11.92 -13.89 -25.45
CA SER A 93 -12.65 -13.64 -26.71
C SER A 93 -14.16 -13.88 -26.59
N LYS A 94 -14.59 -14.63 -25.58
CA LYS A 94 -15.99 -14.92 -25.28
C LYS A 94 -16.69 -13.82 -24.48
N ILE A 95 -15.96 -12.78 -24.08
CA ILE A 95 -16.45 -11.70 -23.22
C ILE A 95 -16.50 -10.42 -24.05
N SER A 96 -17.71 -10.05 -24.52
CA SER A 96 -17.90 -8.94 -25.44
C SER A 96 -17.46 -7.57 -24.89
N ASP A 97 -17.52 -7.39 -23.57
CA ASP A 97 -17.14 -6.16 -22.85
C ASP A 97 -15.85 -6.32 -22.04
N TYR A 98 -14.99 -7.29 -22.39
CA TYR A 98 -13.67 -7.44 -21.75
C TYR A 98 -12.86 -6.13 -21.87
N GLY A 99 -12.27 -5.71 -20.76
CA GLY A 99 -11.49 -4.46 -20.69
C GLY A 99 -12.34 -3.20 -20.51
N LYS A 100 -13.64 -3.31 -20.22
CA LYS A 100 -14.52 -2.17 -20.01
C LYS A 100 -14.05 -1.16 -18.95
N LEU A 101 -13.27 -1.61 -17.96
CA LEU A 101 -12.69 -0.74 -16.94
C LEU A 101 -11.70 0.28 -17.54
N MET A 102 -11.13 -0.01 -18.69
CA MET A 102 -10.18 0.85 -19.41
C MET A 102 -10.82 1.77 -20.45
N TRP A 103 -12.14 1.67 -20.69
CA TRP A 103 -12.84 2.47 -21.70
C TRP A 103 -12.83 3.98 -21.33
N PRO A 104 -12.74 4.88 -22.33
CA PRO A 104 -12.76 4.64 -23.79
C PRO A 104 -11.39 4.28 -24.41
N ASN A 105 -10.31 4.29 -23.66
CA ASN A 105 -8.94 4.15 -24.19
C ASN A 105 -8.42 2.70 -24.23
N TYR A 106 -9.31 1.70 -24.18
CA TYR A 106 -8.93 0.27 -24.08
C TYR A 106 -7.90 -0.17 -25.12
N LYS A 107 -8.17 0.08 -26.40
CA LYS A 107 -7.26 -0.34 -27.51
C LYS A 107 -5.88 0.31 -27.43
N LYS A 108 -5.82 1.59 -27.05
CA LYS A 108 -4.56 2.31 -26.88
C LYS A 108 -3.80 1.77 -25.67
N ARG A 109 -4.45 1.66 -24.53
CA ARG A 109 -3.84 1.09 -23.31
C ARG A 109 -3.40 -0.37 -23.51
N LEU A 110 -4.19 -1.15 -24.24
CA LEU A 110 -3.82 -2.52 -24.60
C LEU A 110 -2.56 -2.58 -25.48
N ALA A 111 -2.41 -1.66 -26.44
CA ALA A 111 -1.23 -1.56 -27.27
C ALA A 111 0.00 -1.11 -26.46
N ASP A 112 -0.18 -0.17 -25.55
CA ASP A 112 0.89 0.31 -24.65
C ASP A 112 1.36 -0.80 -23.68
N LEU A 113 0.47 -1.72 -23.28
CA LEU A 113 0.77 -2.87 -22.41
C LEU A 113 1.46 -4.03 -23.13
N ASN A 114 1.25 -4.17 -24.45
CA ASN A 114 1.73 -5.33 -25.20
C ASN A 114 3.26 -5.49 -25.20
N ALA A 115 4.00 -4.44 -24.89
CA ALA A 115 5.47 -4.50 -24.87
C ALA A 115 6.06 -5.04 -23.55
N TRP A 116 5.33 -4.99 -22.41
CA TRP A 116 5.93 -5.22 -21.10
C TRP A 116 5.19 -6.24 -20.20
N GLU A 117 3.91 -6.44 -20.39
CA GLU A 117 3.07 -7.14 -19.41
C GLU A 117 2.41 -8.42 -19.94
N ARG A 118 2.50 -8.67 -21.25
CA ARG A 118 1.88 -9.84 -21.89
C ARG A 118 2.92 -10.58 -22.72
N VAL A 119 3.57 -11.54 -22.08
CA VAL A 119 4.46 -12.45 -22.79
C VAL A 119 3.64 -13.29 -23.76
N GLU A 120 4.04 -13.33 -25.02
CA GLU A 120 3.54 -14.33 -25.98
C GLU A 120 3.85 -15.71 -25.45
N MET A 121 2.84 -16.38 -24.93
CA MET A 121 2.96 -17.72 -24.38
C MET A 121 2.40 -18.70 -25.39
N LYS A 122 3.21 -19.67 -25.77
CA LYS A 122 2.82 -20.71 -26.71
C LYS A 122 1.57 -21.45 -26.20
N GLY A 123 0.50 -21.46 -26.99
CA GLY A 123 -0.75 -22.11 -26.65
C GLY A 123 -1.88 -21.19 -26.19
N LYS A 124 -1.63 -19.93 -25.85
CA LYS A 124 -2.70 -18.95 -25.62
C LYS A 124 -3.47 -18.67 -26.90
N LYS A 125 -4.80 -18.60 -26.82
CA LYS A 125 -5.67 -18.26 -27.95
C LYS A 125 -5.64 -16.75 -28.24
N ASN A 126 -5.62 -15.94 -27.16
CA ASN A 126 -5.57 -14.48 -27.24
C ASN A 126 -4.50 -13.95 -26.30
N PRO A 127 -3.83 -12.84 -26.62
CA PRO A 127 -2.85 -12.22 -25.73
C PRO A 127 -3.43 -11.83 -24.36
N THR A 128 -4.74 -11.56 -24.30
CA THR A 128 -5.43 -11.15 -23.08
C THR A 128 -5.87 -12.29 -22.19
N ASP A 129 -5.78 -13.54 -22.66
CA ASP A 129 -6.14 -14.71 -21.87
C ASP A 129 -5.21 -14.83 -20.66
N PHE A 130 -5.76 -15.26 -19.53
CA PHE A 130 -5.03 -15.35 -18.27
C PHE A 130 -5.29 -16.65 -17.54
N ALA A 131 -4.32 -17.07 -16.73
CA ALA A 131 -4.42 -18.33 -16.00
C ALA A 131 -5.44 -18.24 -14.87
N LEU A 132 -6.31 -19.24 -14.77
CA LEU A 132 -7.20 -19.47 -13.64
C LEU A 132 -6.61 -20.51 -12.67
N TRP A 133 -5.92 -21.51 -13.23
CA TRP A 133 -5.22 -22.53 -12.48
C TRP A 133 -3.98 -22.97 -13.25
N LYS A 134 -2.80 -22.89 -12.64
CA LYS A 134 -1.55 -23.36 -13.24
C LYS A 134 -1.22 -24.75 -12.73
N PHE A 135 -0.76 -25.64 -13.61
CA PHE A 135 -0.30 -26.97 -13.22
C PHE A 135 1.12 -26.93 -12.71
N SER A 136 1.40 -27.68 -11.65
CA SER A 136 2.76 -27.86 -11.16
C SER A 136 3.58 -28.68 -12.15
N PRO A 137 4.83 -28.30 -12.44
CA PRO A 137 5.72 -29.11 -13.25
C PRO A 137 5.94 -30.50 -12.63
N THR A 138 5.95 -31.55 -13.45
CA THR A 138 6.11 -32.93 -12.96
C THR A 138 7.51 -33.26 -12.43
N ASN A 139 8.50 -32.45 -12.78
CA ASN A 139 9.92 -32.64 -12.45
C ASN A 139 10.40 -31.81 -11.24
N THR A 140 9.55 -30.94 -10.69
CA THR A 140 9.87 -30.10 -9.51
C THR A 140 8.68 -30.08 -8.57
N GLN A 141 8.92 -30.12 -7.25
CA GLN A 141 7.89 -29.98 -6.24
C GLN A 141 7.93 -28.54 -5.71
N ARG A 142 6.78 -27.83 -5.80
CA ARG A 142 6.60 -26.50 -5.19
C ARG A 142 6.08 -26.65 -3.77
N GLN A 143 6.47 -25.72 -2.88
CA GLN A 143 5.99 -25.72 -1.49
C GLN A 143 4.51 -25.35 -1.37
N MET A 144 4.00 -24.51 -2.29
CA MET A 144 2.65 -23.95 -2.22
C MET A 144 1.69 -24.55 -3.26
N GLU A 145 1.95 -25.76 -3.75
CA GLU A 145 1.03 -26.48 -4.64
C GLU A 145 -0.15 -27.12 -3.89
N ARG A 146 -1.26 -27.27 -4.57
CA ARG A 146 -2.50 -27.85 -4.06
C ARG A 146 -3.09 -28.86 -5.05
N ASP A 147 -3.81 -29.83 -4.52
CA ASP A 147 -4.58 -30.75 -5.34
C ASP A 147 -5.84 -30.06 -5.89
N SER A 148 -6.16 -30.32 -7.14
CA SER A 148 -7.41 -29.91 -7.77
C SER A 148 -7.97 -31.05 -8.61
N PRO A 149 -9.26 -31.01 -9.03
CA PRO A 149 -9.85 -32.02 -9.94
C PRO A 149 -9.11 -32.12 -11.28
N ARG A 150 -8.27 -31.15 -11.64
CA ARG A 150 -7.49 -31.12 -12.88
C ARG A 150 -6.01 -31.47 -12.69
N GLY A 151 -5.61 -31.78 -11.46
CA GLY A 151 -4.24 -32.11 -11.11
C GLY A 151 -3.64 -31.15 -10.11
N LYS A 152 -2.42 -31.45 -9.68
CA LYS A 152 -1.67 -30.59 -8.76
C LYS A 152 -1.29 -29.26 -9.43
N GLY A 153 -1.40 -28.20 -8.65
CA GLY A 153 -1.11 -26.88 -9.17
C GLY A 153 -1.36 -25.75 -8.16
N PHE A 154 -1.57 -24.57 -8.66
CA PHE A 154 -1.84 -23.40 -7.86
C PHE A 154 -2.77 -22.43 -8.61
N PRO A 155 -3.56 -21.63 -7.89
CA PRO A 155 -4.48 -20.68 -8.51
C PRO A 155 -3.76 -19.57 -9.25
N GLY A 156 -4.40 -19.03 -10.27
CA GLY A 156 -4.02 -17.73 -10.84
C GLY A 156 -4.27 -16.62 -9.83
N ARG A 157 -3.46 -15.57 -9.85
CA ARG A 157 -3.52 -14.48 -8.85
C ARG A 157 -4.84 -13.70 -8.80
N HIS A 158 -5.62 -13.72 -9.89
CA HIS A 158 -6.89 -12.99 -9.97
C HIS A 158 -8.05 -13.76 -9.33
N ILE A 159 -8.04 -15.10 -9.42
CA ILE A 159 -9.10 -15.94 -8.89
C ILE A 159 -9.11 -15.93 -7.35
N GLU A 160 -7.96 -15.74 -6.71
CA GLU A 160 -7.83 -15.64 -5.27
C GLU A 160 -8.69 -14.52 -4.72
N CYS A 161 -8.52 -13.32 -5.29
CA CYS A 161 -9.22 -12.11 -4.85
C CYS A 161 -10.73 -12.22 -5.11
N SER A 162 -11.13 -12.72 -6.28
CA SER A 162 -12.56 -12.94 -6.57
C SER A 162 -13.20 -13.94 -5.62
N ALA A 163 -12.54 -15.06 -5.32
CA ALA A 163 -13.07 -16.09 -4.42
C ALA A 163 -13.22 -15.58 -2.98
N MET A 164 -12.19 -14.92 -2.47
CA MET A 164 -12.23 -14.36 -1.11
C MET A 164 -13.26 -13.25 -0.99
N ALA A 165 -13.31 -12.31 -1.97
CA ALA A 165 -14.30 -11.24 -1.95
C ALA A 165 -15.72 -11.79 -1.97
N THR A 166 -16.00 -12.75 -2.86
CA THR A 166 -17.34 -13.36 -2.96
C THR A 166 -17.75 -14.08 -1.69
N LYS A 167 -16.84 -14.80 -1.04
CA LYS A 167 -17.13 -15.54 0.19
C LYS A 167 -17.59 -14.64 1.33
N TYR A 168 -16.98 -13.47 1.49
CA TYR A 168 -17.23 -12.58 2.63
C TYR A 168 -18.16 -11.42 2.33
N LEU A 169 -18.26 -11.00 1.08
CA LEU A 169 -19.05 -9.84 0.66
C LEU A 169 -20.22 -10.20 -0.24
N GLY A 170 -20.28 -11.46 -0.71
CA GLY A 170 -21.30 -11.91 -1.64
C GLY A 170 -20.89 -11.77 -3.10
N GLU A 171 -21.78 -12.22 -4.00
CA GLU A 171 -21.55 -12.23 -5.45
C GLU A 171 -21.55 -10.82 -6.06
N ARG A 172 -22.02 -9.84 -5.33
CA ARG A 172 -22.00 -8.41 -5.66
C ARG A 172 -21.80 -7.58 -4.40
N PHE A 173 -20.91 -6.58 -4.47
CA PHE A 173 -20.59 -5.73 -3.34
C PHE A 173 -20.30 -4.28 -3.78
N ASP A 174 -20.16 -3.37 -2.80
CA ASP A 174 -20.15 -1.94 -3.10
C ASP A 174 -18.81 -1.43 -3.55
N ILE A 175 -17.73 -1.69 -2.83
CA ILE A 175 -16.44 -1.03 -3.05
C ILE A 175 -15.33 -2.05 -3.20
N HIS A 176 -14.53 -1.91 -4.29
CA HIS A 176 -13.29 -2.63 -4.51
C HIS A 176 -12.15 -1.64 -4.70
N HIS A 177 -11.04 -1.85 -4.00
CA HIS A 177 -9.91 -0.92 -3.98
C HIS A 177 -8.61 -1.62 -4.39
N GLY A 178 -7.73 -0.89 -5.10
CA GLY A 178 -6.38 -1.33 -5.45
C GLY A 178 -5.53 -0.20 -6.00
N GLY A 179 -4.32 -0.49 -6.43
CA GLY A 179 -3.46 0.46 -7.14
C GLY A 179 -3.93 0.72 -8.58
N SER A 180 -3.49 1.81 -9.17
CA SER A 180 -3.81 2.16 -10.57
C SER A 180 -3.28 1.14 -11.59
N ASP A 181 -2.24 0.39 -11.24
CA ASP A 181 -1.71 -0.75 -12.01
C ASP A 181 -2.72 -1.91 -12.13
N HIS A 182 -3.62 -2.07 -11.17
CA HIS A 182 -4.65 -3.10 -11.22
C HIS A 182 -5.72 -2.84 -12.30
N ILE A 183 -5.90 -1.62 -12.76
CA ILE A 183 -6.93 -1.26 -13.75
C ILE A 183 -6.79 -2.10 -15.02
N THR A 184 -5.57 -2.23 -15.51
CA THR A 184 -5.31 -2.78 -16.83
C THR A 184 -5.38 -4.30 -16.89
N ILE A 185 -4.97 -4.99 -15.82
CA ILE A 185 -4.88 -6.45 -15.79
C ILE A 185 -5.70 -7.03 -14.63
N HIS A 186 -5.29 -6.74 -13.38
CA HIS A 186 -5.81 -7.45 -12.22
C HIS A 186 -7.32 -7.28 -12.06
N HIS A 187 -7.80 -6.05 -11.88
CA HIS A 187 -9.24 -5.78 -11.71
C HIS A 187 -10.04 -6.06 -12.99
N THR A 188 -9.43 -5.88 -14.18
CA THR A 188 -10.08 -6.26 -15.45
C THR A 188 -10.31 -7.76 -15.52
N ASN A 189 -9.36 -8.59 -15.09
CA ASN A 189 -9.49 -10.03 -15.06
C ASN A 189 -10.45 -10.51 -13.96
N GLU A 190 -10.45 -9.87 -12.79
CA GLU A 190 -11.45 -10.14 -11.74
C GLU A 190 -12.88 -9.87 -12.21
N ILE A 191 -13.11 -8.76 -12.92
CA ILE A 191 -14.40 -8.44 -13.52
C ILE A 191 -14.81 -9.56 -14.49
N ALA A 192 -13.91 -9.91 -15.38
CA ALA A 192 -14.18 -10.91 -16.41
C ALA A 192 -14.60 -12.27 -15.78
N GLN A 193 -13.80 -12.77 -14.83
CA GLN A 193 -14.07 -14.06 -14.20
C GLN A 193 -15.31 -14.03 -13.30
N SER A 194 -15.52 -12.97 -12.52
CA SER A 194 -16.62 -12.89 -11.58
C SER A 194 -17.97 -12.64 -12.28
N GLU A 195 -18.02 -11.73 -13.24
CA GLU A 195 -19.27 -11.49 -14.00
C GLU A 195 -19.69 -12.69 -14.85
N CYS A 196 -18.73 -13.43 -15.40
CA CYS A 196 -19.03 -14.69 -16.11
C CYS A 196 -19.41 -15.83 -15.16
N CYS A 197 -18.80 -15.86 -13.95
CA CYS A 197 -19.12 -16.89 -12.96
C CYS A 197 -20.53 -16.72 -12.40
N PHE A 198 -20.91 -15.50 -12.01
CA PHE A 198 -22.13 -15.23 -11.25
C PHE A 198 -23.30 -14.69 -12.09
N ASP A 199 -23.08 -14.38 -13.37
CA ASP A 199 -24.06 -13.74 -14.27
C ASP A 199 -24.59 -12.39 -13.76
N HIS A 200 -23.82 -11.69 -12.93
CA HIS A 200 -24.14 -10.38 -12.39
C HIS A 200 -23.26 -9.29 -13.00
N LYS A 201 -23.89 -8.22 -13.50
CA LYS A 201 -23.20 -7.02 -14.01
C LYS A 201 -23.83 -5.76 -13.40
N PRO A 202 -23.05 -4.85 -12.81
CA PRO A 202 -21.63 -4.98 -12.48
C PRO A 202 -21.40 -5.92 -11.28
N TRP A 203 -20.25 -6.57 -11.24
CA TRP A 203 -19.80 -7.34 -10.07
C TRP A 203 -19.57 -6.44 -8.85
N VAL A 204 -18.97 -5.26 -9.06
CA VAL A 204 -18.71 -4.25 -8.02
C VAL A 204 -19.28 -2.90 -8.44
N ASN A 205 -19.95 -2.21 -7.50
CA ASN A 205 -20.58 -0.92 -7.76
C ASN A 205 -19.55 0.20 -7.99
N TYR A 206 -18.53 0.31 -7.13
CA TYR A 206 -17.51 1.36 -7.17
C TYR A 206 -16.10 0.76 -7.09
N ARG A 207 -15.20 1.26 -7.92
CA ARG A 207 -13.78 0.90 -7.87
C ARG A 207 -12.95 2.14 -7.59
N LEU A 208 -12.13 2.04 -6.53
CA LEU A 208 -11.20 3.09 -6.15
C LEU A 208 -9.78 2.64 -6.50
N HIS A 209 -9.04 3.50 -7.18
CA HIS A 209 -7.66 3.24 -7.54
C HIS A 209 -6.76 4.37 -7.06
N ASN A 210 -5.78 4.04 -6.23
CA ASN A 210 -4.77 5.00 -5.79
C ASN A 210 -3.57 5.00 -6.74
N GLU A 211 -2.97 6.18 -6.90
CA GLU A 211 -1.71 6.33 -7.62
C GLU A 211 -0.50 5.95 -6.77
N PHE A 212 0.65 5.86 -7.44
CA PHE A 212 1.91 5.45 -6.82
C PHE A 212 2.53 6.55 -5.98
N LEU A 213 3.23 6.12 -4.94
CA LEU A 213 4.20 6.93 -4.25
C LEU A 213 5.49 6.97 -5.09
N GLN A 214 5.92 8.16 -5.47
CA GLN A 214 7.22 8.40 -6.06
C GLN A 214 8.24 8.75 -4.96
N VAL A 215 9.50 8.52 -5.23
CA VAL A 215 10.61 8.92 -4.36
C VAL A 215 11.57 9.77 -5.17
N ASP A 216 11.82 11.00 -4.72
CA ASP A 216 12.69 11.97 -5.40
C ASP A 216 12.37 12.14 -6.89
N GLY A 217 11.07 12.16 -7.22
CA GLY A 217 10.55 12.30 -8.58
C GLY A 217 10.64 11.04 -9.46
N GLY A 218 11.08 9.92 -8.89
CA GLY A 218 11.24 8.65 -9.59
C GLY A 218 10.38 7.51 -9.02
N LYS A 219 10.39 6.37 -9.69
CA LYS A 219 9.74 5.15 -9.20
C LYS A 219 10.46 4.63 -7.95
N MET A 220 9.70 4.29 -6.90
CA MET A 220 10.24 3.53 -5.76
C MET A 220 10.59 2.11 -6.21
N SER A 221 11.83 1.67 -6.01
CA SER A 221 12.27 0.35 -6.46
C SER A 221 13.48 -0.13 -5.63
N LYS A 222 13.51 -1.43 -5.32
CA LYS A 222 14.64 -2.06 -4.63
C LYS A 222 15.93 -1.96 -5.44
N SER A 223 15.86 -2.01 -6.77
CA SER A 223 17.03 -1.90 -7.65
C SER A 223 17.64 -0.49 -7.68
N LEU A 224 16.86 0.52 -7.34
CA LEU A 224 17.31 1.92 -7.22
C LEU A 224 17.73 2.29 -5.80
N TRP A 225 17.63 1.36 -4.84
CA TRP A 225 17.96 1.58 -3.42
C TRP A 225 17.23 2.77 -2.79
N ASN A 226 16.04 3.13 -3.31
CA ASN A 226 15.22 4.23 -2.88
C ASN A 226 13.92 3.77 -2.19
N THR A 227 13.90 2.57 -1.60
CA THR A 227 12.77 2.06 -0.82
C THR A 227 12.95 2.43 0.65
N TYR A 228 11.86 2.88 1.26
CA TYR A 228 11.81 3.21 2.69
C TYR A 228 10.76 2.34 3.38
N SER A 229 11.15 1.64 4.43
CA SER A 229 10.25 1.00 5.38
C SER A 229 9.78 2.00 6.43
N LEU A 230 8.73 1.66 7.19
CA LEU A 230 8.30 2.50 8.32
C LEU A 230 9.39 2.62 9.38
N LYS A 231 10.19 1.55 9.56
CA LYS A 231 11.38 1.58 10.42
C LYS A 231 12.38 2.64 9.95
N ASP A 232 12.67 2.71 8.65
CA ASP A 232 13.60 3.71 8.10
C ASP A 232 13.12 5.14 8.35
N ILE A 233 11.81 5.37 8.32
CA ILE A 233 11.19 6.68 8.62
C ILE A 233 11.40 7.03 10.11
N LYS A 234 11.18 6.06 11.01
CA LYS A 234 11.39 6.25 12.45
C LYS A 234 12.86 6.49 12.79
N ASP A 235 13.76 5.70 12.20
CA ASP A 235 15.22 5.86 12.38
C ASP A 235 15.71 7.25 11.95
N ARG A 236 15.02 7.89 11.01
CA ARG A 236 15.28 9.27 10.58
C ARG A 236 14.61 10.34 11.44
N GLY A 237 13.93 9.93 12.53
CA GLY A 237 13.33 10.83 13.51
C GLY A 237 11.99 11.43 13.09
N PHE A 238 11.21 10.67 12.30
CA PHE A 238 9.84 11.00 11.97
C PHE A 238 8.88 10.03 12.65
N SER A 239 7.73 10.54 13.08
CA SER A 239 6.65 9.69 13.56
C SER A 239 5.94 9.00 12.38
N PRO A 240 5.43 7.78 12.53
CA PRO A 240 4.49 7.20 11.57
C PRO A 240 3.31 8.13 11.24
N LEU A 241 2.88 8.94 12.20
CA LEU A 241 1.78 9.89 11.99
C LEU A 241 2.19 11.13 11.15
N ASP A 242 3.48 11.47 11.08
CA ASP A 242 3.97 12.46 10.13
C ASP A 242 3.83 11.94 8.69
N LEU A 243 4.15 10.65 8.49
CA LEU A 243 3.95 9.98 7.21
C LEU A 243 2.46 9.85 6.86
N ARG A 244 1.59 9.52 7.84
CA ARG A 244 0.15 9.50 7.63
C ARG A 244 -0.39 10.88 7.23
N TYR A 245 0.05 11.95 7.88
CA TYR A 245 -0.31 13.32 7.51
C TYR A 245 0.19 13.67 6.11
N PHE A 246 1.41 13.26 5.77
CA PHE A 246 1.98 13.45 4.44
C PHE A 246 1.10 12.81 3.34
N TYR A 247 0.54 11.61 3.56
CA TYR A 247 -0.38 10.98 2.60
C TYR A 247 -1.66 11.80 2.37
N PHE A 248 -2.14 12.54 3.35
CA PHE A 248 -3.31 13.42 3.18
C PHE A 248 -3.03 14.67 2.35
N LYS A 249 -1.78 15.02 2.05
CA LYS A 249 -1.43 16.22 1.28
C LYS A 249 -1.67 16.09 -0.22
N ALA A 250 -1.92 14.88 -0.71
CA ALA A 250 -2.33 14.65 -2.10
C ALA A 250 -3.65 13.88 -2.15
N GLN A 251 -4.44 14.13 -3.20
CA GLN A 251 -5.58 13.27 -3.48
C GLN A 251 -5.07 11.90 -3.93
N TYR A 252 -5.71 10.83 -3.47
CA TYR A 252 -5.24 9.45 -3.70
C TYR A 252 -5.12 9.07 -5.19
N THR A 253 -5.81 9.77 -6.08
CA THR A 253 -5.73 9.59 -7.54
C THR A 253 -4.54 10.30 -8.19
N ASN A 254 -3.72 11.01 -7.44
CA ASN A 254 -2.55 11.74 -7.92
C ASN A 254 -1.26 11.10 -7.40
N PHE A 255 -0.20 11.19 -8.21
CA PHE A 255 1.14 10.85 -7.72
C PHE A 255 1.50 11.70 -6.51
N LEU A 256 2.03 11.04 -5.48
CA LEU A 256 2.58 11.70 -4.32
C LEU A 256 4.10 11.50 -4.33
N ASN A 257 4.85 12.60 -4.36
CA ASN A 257 6.31 12.55 -4.38
C ASN A 257 6.87 12.61 -2.95
N PHE A 258 7.42 11.51 -2.49
CA PHE A 258 8.10 11.44 -1.22
C PHE A 258 9.51 12.02 -1.35
N THR A 259 9.74 13.10 -0.64
CA THR A 259 11.07 13.66 -0.38
C THR A 259 11.20 13.91 1.10
N ARG A 260 12.43 14.06 1.56
CA ARG A 260 12.72 14.44 2.93
C ARG A 260 12.07 15.78 3.30
N GLU A 261 12.19 16.77 2.43
CA GLU A 261 11.64 18.12 2.62
C GLU A 261 10.13 18.07 2.75
N ALA A 262 9.44 17.29 1.89
CA ALA A 262 7.99 17.11 1.92
C ALA A 262 7.53 16.43 3.22
N LEU A 263 8.26 15.42 3.71
CA LEU A 263 7.96 14.79 4.99
C LEU A 263 8.24 15.72 6.17
N THR A 264 9.33 16.50 6.13
CA THR A 264 9.65 17.51 7.16
C THR A 264 8.55 18.57 7.22
N GLN A 265 8.08 19.04 6.07
CA GLN A 265 6.97 19.98 6.00
C GLN A 265 5.70 19.37 6.60
N ALA A 266 5.38 18.13 6.26
CA ALA A 266 4.22 17.42 6.80
C ALA A 266 4.29 17.31 8.34
N LYS A 267 5.45 16.96 8.90
CA LYS A 267 5.70 16.96 10.34
C LYS A 267 5.42 18.33 10.96
N ASN A 268 6.01 19.39 10.40
CA ASN A 268 5.87 20.75 10.93
C ASN A 268 4.40 21.22 10.88
N GLU A 269 3.69 20.92 9.80
CA GLU A 269 2.27 21.24 9.65
C GLU A 269 1.42 20.50 10.71
N ARG A 270 1.63 19.18 10.88
CA ARG A 270 0.91 18.40 11.90
C ARG A 270 1.15 18.94 13.31
N LEU A 271 2.39 19.24 13.67
CA LEU A 271 2.75 19.83 14.95
C LEU A 271 2.14 21.24 15.13
N GLY A 272 2.09 22.02 14.05
CA GLY A 272 1.40 23.30 14.01
C GLY A 272 -0.09 23.19 14.31
N LEU A 273 -0.78 22.16 13.79
CA LEU A 273 -2.18 21.89 14.11
C LEU A 273 -2.36 21.53 15.59
N ILE A 274 -1.51 20.66 16.15
CA ILE A 274 -1.53 20.29 17.57
C ILE A 274 -1.38 21.55 18.44
N LYS A 275 -0.43 22.42 18.12
CA LYS A 275 -0.22 23.68 18.85
C LYS A 275 -1.45 24.60 18.79
N LYS A 276 -2.06 24.75 17.59
CA LYS A 276 -3.30 25.53 17.44
C LYS A 276 -4.43 24.98 18.30
N ILE A 277 -4.62 23.65 18.31
CA ILE A 277 -5.65 23.00 19.13
C ILE A 277 -5.39 23.19 20.60
N LYS A 278 -4.16 23.03 21.09
CA LYS A 278 -3.81 23.31 22.50
C LYS A 278 -4.14 24.75 22.90
N ASN A 279 -3.76 25.71 22.06
CA ASN A 279 -4.07 27.11 22.30
C ASN A 279 -5.59 27.36 22.30
N LEU A 280 -6.33 26.71 21.41
CA LEU A 280 -7.77 26.85 21.33
C LEU A 280 -8.49 26.27 22.57
N ILE A 281 -8.04 25.12 23.08
CA ILE A 281 -8.54 24.54 24.33
C ILE A 281 -8.38 25.50 25.51
N GLN A 282 -7.21 26.18 25.59
CA GLN A 282 -6.94 27.15 26.67
C GLN A 282 -7.77 28.42 26.58
N ASN A 283 -8.23 28.80 25.39
CA ASN A 283 -8.95 30.07 25.14
C ASN A 283 -10.41 29.85 24.70
N GLN A 284 -10.96 28.67 24.89
CA GLN A 284 -12.29 28.29 24.40
C GLN A 284 -13.40 29.22 24.94
N ASP A 285 -13.31 29.66 26.22
CA ASP A 285 -14.27 30.54 26.84
C ASP A 285 -14.38 31.92 26.20
N SER A 286 -13.40 32.31 25.38
CA SER A 286 -13.41 33.59 24.67
C SER A 286 -14.23 33.57 23.36
N LEU A 287 -14.67 32.40 22.93
CA LEU A 287 -15.41 32.24 21.69
C LEU A 287 -16.91 32.49 21.91
N SER A 288 -17.52 33.20 20.98
CA SER A 288 -18.92 33.63 21.12
C SER A 288 -19.83 33.26 19.94
N SER A 289 -19.26 32.82 18.82
CA SER A 289 -20.03 32.49 17.60
C SER A 289 -19.93 31.00 17.25
N VAL A 290 -20.92 30.50 16.53
CA VAL A 290 -20.97 29.12 16.02
C VAL A 290 -20.82 29.16 14.50
N ASP A 291 -19.92 28.35 13.94
CA ASP A 291 -19.92 28.06 12.49
C ASP A 291 -20.89 26.93 12.19
N ALA A 292 -22.09 27.26 11.77
CA ALA A 292 -23.13 26.27 11.44
C ALA A 292 -22.80 25.43 10.18
N ASP A 293 -21.82 25.88 9.38
CA ASP A 293 -21.49 25.23 8.12
C ASP A 293 -20.17 24.41 8.16
N LEU A 294 -19.44 24.45 9.28
CA LEU A 294 -18.12 23.80 9.37
C LEU A 294 -18.18 22.29 9.11
N GLN A 295 -19.15 21.59 9.72
CA GLN A 295 -19.34 20.16 9.48
C GLN A 295 -19.59 19.87 8.00
N ASN A 296 -20.46 20.65 7.38
CA ASN A 296 -20.80 20.50 5.95
C ASN A 296 -19.60 20.74 5.04
N LYS A 297 -18.71 21.70 5.37
CA LYS A 297 -17.45 21.94 4.64
C LYS A 297 -16.55 20.70 4.65
N PHE A 298 -16.43 20.02 5.78
CA PHE A 298 -15.66 18.77 5.90
C PHE A 298 -16.33 17.63 5.13
N ASP A 299 -17.64 17.47 5.26
CA ASP A 299 -18.40 16.43 4.56
C ASP A 299 -18.35 16.61 3.05
N GLN A 300 -18.40 17.85 2.55
CA GLN A 300 -18.22 18.15 1.14
C GLN A 300 -16.81 17.84 0.63
N ALA A 301 -15.76 18.04 1.44
CA ALA A 301 -14.41 17.67 1.05
C ALA A 301 -14.25 16.15 0.98
N LEU A 302 -14.83 15.42 1.92
CA LEU A 302 -14.84 13.96 1.90
C LEU A 302 -15.71 13.38 0.79
N GLY A 303 -16.88 13.98 0.53
CA GLY A 303 -17.79 13.59 -0.56
C GLY A 303 -17.24 13.92 -1.96
N ASP A 304 -16.29 14.84 -2.05
CA ASP A 304 -15.58 15.18 -3.29
C ASP A 304 -14.43 14.19 -3.56
N ASN A 305 -14.79 12.93 -3.77
CA ASN A 305 -13.85 11.83 -4.06
C ASN A 305 -12.71 11.73 -3.02
N LEU A 306 -13.04 11.81 -1.73
CA LEU A 306 -12.09 11.77 -0.62
C LEU A 306 -10.96 12.82 -0.76
N ASN A 307 -11.32 14.07 -1.05
CA ASN A 307 -10.38 15.16 -1.30
C ASN A 307 -9.69 15.63 -0.01
N THR A 308 -8.70 14.86 0.43
CA THR A 308 -7.97 15.13 1.68
C THR A 308 -7.20 16.45 1.68
N PRO A 309 -6.60 16.94 0.56
CA PRO A 309 -6.03 18.30 0.51
C PRO A 309 -7.05 19.39 0.81
N LYS A 310 -8.26 19.28 0.26
CA LYS A 310 -9.36 20.22 0.53
C LYS A 310 -9.81 20.13 2.00
N LEU A 311 -9.88 18.91 2.54
CA LEU A 311 -10.19 18.67 3.95
C LEU A 311 -9.16 19.34 4.86
N LEU A 312 -7.85 19.17 4.60
CA LEU A 312 -6.79 19.82 5.37
C LEU A 312 -6.86 21.34 5.26
N THR A 313 -7.19 21.88 4.09
CA THR A 313 -7.39 23.32 3.89
C THR A 313 -8.51 23.84 4.81
N GLN A 314 -9.66 23.17 4.83
CA GLN A 314 -10.77 23.56 5.71
C GLN A 314 -10.41 23.43 7.19
N LEU A 315 -9.64 22.40 7.58
CA LEU A 315 -9.13 22.23 8.93
C LEU A 315 -8.22 23.39 9.36
N HIS A 316 -7.30 23.79 8.49
CA HIS A 316 -6.40 24.93 8.76
C HIS A 316 -7.16 26.25 8.92
N ILE A 317 -8.20 26.49 8.11
CA ILE A 317 -9.08 27.66 8.21
C ILE A 317 -9.83 27.64 9.54
N ALA A 318 -10.50 26.53 9.86
CA ALA A 318 -11.28 26.36 11.08
C ALA A 318 -10.45 26.60 12.35
N LEU A 319 -9.19 26.16 12.38
CA LEU A 319 -8.28 26.37 13.51
C LEU A 319 -7.60 27.73 13.50
N SER A 320 -7.68 28.51 12.44
CA SER A 320 -7.17 29.89 12.37
C SER A 320 -8.24 30.92 12.73
N GLU A 321 -9.51 30.61 12.43
CA GLU A 321 -10.70 31.42 12.70
C GLU A 321 -11.71 30.57 13.50
N PRO A 322 -11.41 30.23 14.78
CA PRO A 322 -12.18 29.26 15.52
C PRO A 322 -13.51 29.83 16.04
N HIS A 323 -14.48 28.94 16.11
CA HIS A 323 -15.82 29.16 16.67
C HIS A 323 -16.06 28.20 17.87
N VAL A 324 -17.12 28.42 18.62
CA VAL A 324 -17.46 27.62 19.83
C VAL A 324 -17.49 26.11 19.53
N ASN A 325 -18.02 25.73 18.38
CA ASN A 325 -18.17 24.31 17.98
C ASN A 325 -16.95 23.73 17.23
N THR A 326 -15.89 24.51 17.00
CA THR A 326 -14.73 24.06 16.22
C THR A 326 -14.04 22.84 16.85
N LEU A 327 -13.79 22.86 18.15
CA LEU A 327 -13.10 21.74 18.82
C LEU A 327 -13.87 20.43 18.74
N ASP A 328 -15.17 20.43 18.95
CA ASP A 328 -16.00 19.23 18.93
C ASP A 328 -16.06 18.61 17.53
N ILE A 329 -16.21 19.47 16.50
CA ILE A 329 -16.24 19.03 15.10
C ILE A 329 -14.87 18.48 14.68
N VAL A 330 -13.77 19.17 15.01
CA VAL A 330 -12.40 18.74 14.71
C VAL A 330 -12.05 17.45 15.47
N LYS A 331 -12.52 17.30 16.72
CA LYS A 331 -12.33 16.06 17.47
C LYS A 331 -13.04 14.89 16.82
N THR A 332 -14.28 15.08 16.35
CA THR A 332 -15.01 14.06 15.60
C THR A 332 -14.28 13.69 14.29
N LEU A 333 -13.76 14.68 13.57
CA LEU A 333 -12.96 14.47 12.36
C LEU A 333 -11.68 13.69 12.65
N GLU A 334 -10.99 14.04 13.73
CA GLU A 334 -9.78 13.34 14.18
C GLU A 334 -10.06 11.87 14.50
N GLU A 335 -11.08 11.59 15.28
CA GLU A 335 -11.44 10.25 15.73
C GLU A 335 -11.89 9.33 14.58
N LYS A 336 -12.62 9.88 13.61
CA LYS A 336 -13.22 9.08 12.53
C LYS A 336 -12.37 9.01 11.27
N VAL A 337 -11.58 10.03 10.96
CA VAL A 337 -10.94 10.19 9.66
C VAL A 337 -9.42 10.35 9.77
N LEU A 338 -8.96 11.41 10.45
CA LEU A 338 -7.54 11.76 10.41
C LEU A 338 -6.68 10.79 11.19
N LYS A 339 -7.01 10.54 12.45
CA LYS A 339 -6.30 9.64 13.38
C LYS A 339 -4.79 9.92 13.47
N ILE A 340 -4.42 11.21 13.51
CA ILE A 340 -3.04 11.69 13.57
C ILE A 340 -2.65 12.26 14.93
N ARG A 341 -3.47 11.96 15.98
CA ARG A 341 -3.28 12.34 17.39
C ARG A 341 -3.19 13.85 17.62
N LEU A 342 -4.10 14.61 17.01
CA LEU A 342 -4.13 16.07 17.13
C LEU A 342 -4.43 16.56 18.57
N PHE A 343 -5.11 15.77 19.39
CA PHE A 343 -5.50 16.09 20.78
C PHE A 343 -4.62 15.41 21.83
N SER A 344 -3.51 14.79 21.44
CA SER A 344 -2.64 14.14 22.42
C SER A 344 -1.88 15.17 23.25
N SER A 345 -1.74 14.87 24.55
CA SER A 345 -0.91 15.65 25.47
C SER A 345 0.59 15.40 25.30
N ASP A 346 0.93 14.28 24.69
CA ASP A 346 2.32 13.88 24.50
C ASP A 346 2.97 14.72 23.41
N ASP A 347 3.69 15.76 23.85
CA ASP A 347 4.62 16.53 23.02
C ASP A 347 5.92 15.79 22.71
N SER A 348 6.01 14.51 22.96
CA SER A 348 7.14 13.66 22.62
C SER A 348 7.38 13.53 21.11
N SER A 349 7.16 14.64 20.40
CA SER A 349 7.53 14.87 19.01
C SER A 349 9.02 15.25 18.83
N ASP A 350 9.73 15.54 19.88
CA ASP A 350 11.14 15.25 19.93
C ASP A 350 11.28 13.75 20.17
N LEU A 351 11.07 12.98 19.08
CA LEU A 351 11.63 11.64 19.05
C LEU A 351 13.09 11.83 19.42
N ASP A 352 13.46 11.32 20.59
CA ASP A 352 14.83 11.21 21.00
C ASP A 352 15.64 10.72 19.81
N ILE A 353 16.79 11.32 19.60
CA ILE A 353 17.70 10.87 18.54
C ILE A 353 17.86 9.37 18.74
N PRO A 354 17.49 8.53 17.77
CA PRO A 354 17.53 7.09 17.92
C PRO A 354 18.89 6.67 18.50
N GLU A 355 18.89 5.76 19.46
CA GLU A 355 20.11 5.35 20.18
C GLU A 355 21.23 4.95 19.21
N GLN A 356 20.89 4.27 18.12
CA GLN A 356 21.87 3.90 17.09
C GLN A 356 22.56 5.10 16.43
N ILE A 357 21.86 6.24 16.25
CA ILE A 357 22.42 7.47 15.69
C ILE A 357 23.35 8.12 16.71
N MET A 358 22.98 8.12 17.98
CA MET A 358 23.86 8.60 19.06
C MET A 358 25.11 7.76 19.17
N VAL A 359 24.99 6.41 19.06
CA VAL A 359 26.14 5.50 19.06
C VAL A 359 27.07 5.81 17.89
N LEU A 360 26.55 5.98 16.68
CA LEU A 360 27.36 6.36 15.51
C LEU A 360 28.07 7.71 15.71
N ALA A 361 27.38 8.68 16.28
CA ALA A 361 27.97 9.99 16.54
C ALA A 361 29.12 9.93 17.56
N GLU A 362 28.96 9.15 18.64
CA GLU A 362 30.02 8.90 19.61
C GLU A 362 31.19 8.10 19.01
N GLN A 363 30.91 7.08 18.17
CA GLN A 363 31.95 6.32 17.46
C GLN A 363 32.77 7.24 16.54
N ARG A 364 32.10 8.20 15.84
CA ARG A 364 32.81 9.19 15.02
C ARG A 364 33.70 10.10 15.88
N LYS A 365 33.20 10.55 17.02
CA LYS A 365 33.97 11.37 17.96
C LYS A 365 35.23 10.62 18.43
N GLN A 366 35.08 9.33 18.78
CA GLN A 366 36.20 8.46 19.17
C GLN A 366 37.18 8.27 18.01
N ALA A 367 36.70 7.95 16.80
CA ALA A 367 37.54 7.80 15.62
C ALA A 367 38.39 9.04 15.34
N LYS A 368 37.84 10.26 15.55
CA LYS A 368 38.60 11.51 15.45
C LYS A 368 39.65 11.67 16.54
N ALA A 369 39.32 11.29 17.78
CA ALA A 369 40.28 11.31 18.89
C ALA A 369 41.46 10.36 18.61
N ASP A 370 41.19 9.21 18.01
CA ASP A 370 42.19 8.20 17.62
C ASP A 370 42.89 8.54 16.30
N LYS A 371 42.61 9.72 15.70
CA LYS A 371 43.13 10.21 14.41
C LYS A 371 42.80 9.27 13.23
N ASN A 372 41.77 8.44 13.37
CA ASN A 372 41.27 7.59 12.28
C ASN A 372 40.22 8.38 11.46
N TYR A 373 40.72 9.27 10.63
CA TYR A 373 39.86 10.17 9.83
C TYR A 373 39.06 9.41 8.77
N ALA A 374 39.60 8.30 8.23
CA ALA A 374 38.89 7.50 7.25
C ALA A 374 37.60 6.90 7.84
N LEU A 375 37.65 6.35 9.06
CA LEU A 375 36.47 5.84 9.77
C LEU A 375 35.52 6.98 10.13
N ALA A 376 36.05 8.13 10.58
CA ALA A 376 35.23 9.29 10.91
C ALA A 376 34.43 9.82 9.71
N ASP A 377 35.00 9.82 8.51
CA ASP A 377 34.33 10.24 7.27
C ASP A 377 33.33 9.19 6.79
N GLN A 378 33.64 7.89 6.95
CA GLN A 378 32.67 6.82 6.68
C GLN A 378 31.43 6.98 7.56
N ILE A 379 31.60 7.15 8.88
CA ILE A 379 30.49 7.35 9.82
C ILE A 379 29.72 8.64 9.50
N ARG A 380 30.39 9.70 9.07
CA ARG A 380 29.74 10.93 8.64
C ARG A 380 28.81 10.68 7.43
N THR A 381 29.27 9.89 6.48
CA THR A 381 28.46 9.49 5.32
C THR A 381 27.27 8.63 5.73
N GLU A 382 27.48 7.72 6.68
CA GLU A 382 26.42 6.89 7.24
C GLU A 382 25.38 7.74 7.99
N LEU A 383 25.80 8.71 8.84
CA LEU A 383 24.90 9.65 9.49
C LEU A 383 24.11 10.50 8.50
N ALA A 384 24.72 10.89 7.37
CA ALA A 384 24.01 11.60 6.31
C ALA A 384 22.89 10.77 5.68
N SER A 385 23.03 9.43 5.61
CA SER A 385 21.96 8.52 5.14
C SER A 385 20.74 8.52 6.07
N TYR A 386 20.91 8.86 7.35
CA TYR A 386 19.84 9.09 8.32
C TYR A 386 19.37 10.56 8.36
N TRP A 387 19.73 11.35 7.34
CA TRP A 387 19.41 12.76 7.24
C TRP A 387 19.92 13.58 8.45
N ARG A 388 21.11 13.27 8.92
CA ARG A 388 21.78 13.97 10.02
C ARG A 388 23.12 14.52 9.57
N GLU A 389 23.37 15.78 9.85
CA GLU A 389 24.69 16.36 9.78
C GLU A 389 25.30 16.40 11.18
N ILE A 390 26.56 16.00 11.28
CA ILE A 390 27.29 16.10 12.54
C ILE A 390 28.28 17.28 12.47
N LYS A 391 28.12 18.26 13.34
CA LYS A 391 29.03 19.38 13.51
C LYS A 391 29.86 19.19 14.77
N ASP A 392 31.16 19.40 14.65
CA ASP A 392 32.06 19.39 15.79
C ASP A 392 31.92 20.66 16.61
N THR A 393 31.82 20.55 17.92
CA THR A 393 31.78 21.66 18.87
C THR A 393 32.99 21.60 19.81
N LYS A 394 33.19 22.64 20.62
CA LYS A 394 34.30 22.66 21.60
C LYS A 394 34.16 21.55 22.63
N ASP A 395 32.94 21.16 22.96
CA ASP A 395 32.62 20.21 24.02
C ASP A 395 32.21 18.82 23.47
N GLY A 396 32.29 18.61 22.14
CA GLY A 396 31.91 17.32 21.52
C GLY A 396 31.39 17.48 20.11
N PHE A 397 30.12 17.17 19.89
CA PHE A 397 29.43 17.27 18.60
C PHE A 397 27.99 17.69 18.78
N GLU A 398 27.43 18.26 17.72
CA GLU A 398 26.01 18.56 17.57
C GLU A 398 25.46 17.80 16.35
N LEU A 399 24.35 17.08 16.53
CA LEU A 399 23.63 16.43 15.45
C LEU A 399 22.53 17.37 14.95
N ILE A 400 22.72 17.87 13.74
CA ILE A 400 21.78 18.79 13.10
C ILE A 400 20.91 17.97 12.13
N LYS A 401 19.62 18.21 12.14
CA LYS A 401 18.74 17.74 11.06
C LYS A 401 19.10 18.53 9.81
N ASN A 402 19.61 17.85 8.80
CA ASN A 402 19.82 18.48 7.49
C ASN A 402 18.51 18.68 6.77
#